data_10420a751c1ca6304a65551e508bb1b1
#
_entry.id   10420a751c1ca6304a65551e508bb1b1
#
_cell.length_a   1.000
_cell.length_b   1.000
_cell.length_c   1.000
_cell.angle_alpha   90.00
_cell.angle_beta   90.00
_cell.angle_gamma   90.00
#
_symmetry.space_group_name_H-M   'P 1'
#
loop_
_entity.id
_entity.type
_entity.pdbx_description
1 polymer ?
#
loop_
_entity_poly.entity_id
_entity_poly.type
_entity_poly.pdbx_seq_one_letter_code
_entity_poly.pdbx_strand_id
1 'polypeptide(L)'
;MQIDNKKTISQELLNKCRKLINKKFDKNKIDKIESEDNFIKALIEGKNFNIFYDMLKEEYSKKLFEKIVRYRYMLAFYPNSFIDNKQKINLSIKYGSLNIFHWGLKRILFYFQKSKYPNEIENFLLFYIFGLKQYNVKNIFEVKEDATIFDIGAWKGDTAYFFSKKCSNKARIYAFEPDDYAFQILEKIKEKYKLNNVITKNILLSNAEKEIDFISMIENTPTIKKNAITIDKFVEENNIEKIDYIKMDVEGAERNILEGAIRTIKKFKPSLAIAIYHGGKLFMEDFYNIPIFIKNII
;
A
#
# COMPACT_ATOMS: atom_id res chain seq x y z
N MET A 1 2.44 -4.36 -43.44
CA MET A 1 2.02 -4.10 -42.05
C MET A 1 3.21 -3.41 -41.38
N GLN A 2 3.24 -2.08 -41.35
CA GLN A 2 4.32 -1.31 -40.74
C GLN A 2 4.22 -1.49 -39.23
N ILE A 3 5.23 -2.09 -38.62
CA ILE A 3 5.40 -2.16 -37.18
C ILE A 3 5.74 -0.73 -36.73
N ASP A 4 4.78 -0.10 -36.10
CA ASP A 4 4.90 1.25 -35.55
C ASP A 4 6.02 1.25 -34.50
N ASN A 5 7.16 1.85 -34.84
CA ASN A 5 8.39 1.89 -34.03
C ASN A 5 8.29 2.90 -32.86
N LYS A 6 7.10 3.06 -32.29
CA LYS A 6 6.90 3.83 -31.05
C LYS A 6 7.54 3.10 -29.89
N LYS A 7 8.63 3.63 -29.35
CA LYS A 7 9.22 3.15 -28.11
C LYS A 7 8.15 3.08 -27.04
N THR A 8 8.01 1.92 -26.40
CA THR A 8 7.08 1.78 -25.27
C THR A 8 7.55 2.64 -24.10
N ILE A 9 6.62 3.07 -23.23
CA ILE A 9 6.96 3.88 -22.04
C ILE A 9 7.99 3.19 -21.15
N SER A 10 7.95 1.85 -21.03
CA SER A 10 8.93 1.07 -20.29
C SER A 10 10.36 1.23 -20.84
N GLN A 11 10.52 1.18 -22.17
CA GLN A 11 11.81 1.38 -22.82
C GLN A 11 12.34 2.82 -22.64
N GLU A 12 11.46 3.81 -22.73
CA GLU A 12 11.84 5.19 -22.49
C GLU A 12 12.30 5.43 -21.05
N LEU A 13 11.56 4.91 -20.08
CA LEU A 13 11.91 5.00 -18.66
C LEU A 13 13.21 4.28 -18.35
N LEU A 14 13.42 3.09 -18.90
CA LEU A 14 14.68 2.36 -18.74
C LEU A 14 15.86 3.16 -19.29
N ASN A 15 15.72 3.76 -20.47
CA ASN A 15 16.78 4.60 -21.04
C ASN A 15 17.05 5.86 -20.20
N LYS A 16 16.00 6.50 -19.65
CA LYS A 16 16.15 7.62 -18.71
C LYS A 16 16.88 7.17 -17.42
N CYS A 17 16.57 6.00 -16.90
CA CYS A 17 17.21 5.43 -15.72
C CYS A 17 18.69 5.10 -15.96
N ARG A 18 19.02 4.42 -17.07
CA ARG A 18 20.41 4.10 -17.46
C ARG A 18 21.27 5.35 -17.62
N LYS A 19 20.74 6.40 -18.26
CA LYS A 19 21.45 7.68 -18.37
C LYS A 19 21.75 8.32 -17.01
N LEU A 20 20.84 8.17 -16.04
CA LEU A 20 21.05 8.69 -14.67
C LEU A 20 22.18 7.95 -13.95
N ILE A 21 22.25 6.64 -14.07
CA ILE A 21 23.31 5.83 -13.47
C ILE A 21 24.66 6.17 -14.09
N ASN A 22 24.75 6.13 -15.42
CA ASN A 22 26.00 6.40 -16.13
C ASN A 22 26.60 7.79 -15.85
N LYS A 23 25.74 8.75 -15.47
CA LYS A 23 26.18 10.12 -15.12
C LYS A 23 26.71 10.24 -13.69
N LYS A 24 26.36 9.33 -12.78
CA LYS A 24 26.54 9.55 -11.34
C LYS A 24 27.43 8.55 -10.63
N PHE A 25 27.68 7.40 -11.23
CA PHE A 25 28.31 6.27 -10.52
C PHE A 25 29.51 5.72 -11.25
N ASP A 26 30.52 5.38 -10.45
CA ASP A 26 31.68 4.63 -10.92
C ASP A 26 31.21 3.21 -11.28
N LYS A 27 31.36 2.87 -12.56
CA LYS A 27 30.93 1.59 -13.12
C LYS A 27 31.53 0.36 -12.42
N ASN A 28 32.65 0.52 -11.72
CA ASN A 28 33.38 -0.55 -11.08
C ASN A 28 32.86 -0.93 -9.68
N LYS A 29 31.92 -0.14 -9.11
CA LYS A 29 31.39 -0.33 -7.76
C LYS A 29 29.95 -0.89 -7.70
N ILE A 30 29.41 -1.26 -8.84
CA ILE A 30 28.01 -1.69 -8.92
C ILE A 30 28.01 -3.22 -9.05
N ASP A 31 27.46 -3.92 -8.08
CA ASP A 31 27.03 -5.34 -8.20
C ASP A 31 25.84 -5.38 -9.17
N LYS A 32 26.21 -5.48 -10.43
CA LYS A 32 25.43 -4.97 -11.55
C LYS A 32 24.36 -5.90 -12.08
N ILE A 33 24.60 -7.19 -11.95
CA ILE A 33 24.01 -8.10 -12.95
C ILE A 33 22.60 -8.55 -12.52
N GLU A 34 22.42 -8.96 -11.29
CA GLU A 34 21.15 -9.57 -10.87
C GLU A 34 20.02 -8.55 -10.63
N SER A 35 20.36 -7.38 -10.11
CA SER A 35 19.37 -6.32 -9.85
C SER A 35 18.89 -5.65 -11.12
N GLU A 36 19.77 -5.44 -12.09
CA GLU A 36 19.42 -4.84 -13.38
C GLU A 36 18.55 -5.77 -14.20
N ASP A 37 18.92 -7.04 -14.31
CA ASP A 37 18.15 -8.04 -15.06
C ASP A 37 16.75 -8.25 -14.48
N ASN A 38 16.62 -8.33 -13.16
CA ASN A 38 15.33 -8.46 -12.50
C ASN A 38 14.43 -7.23 -12.69
N PHE A 39 15.02 -6.03 -12.65
CA PHE A 39 14.27 -4.80 -12.89
C PHE A 39 13.88 -4.67 -14.37
N ILE A 40 14.77 -5.02 -15.27
CA ILE A 40 14.52 -5.04 -16.72
C ILE A 40 13.43 -6.06 -17.06
N LYS A 41 13.46 -7.26 -16.46
CA LYS A 41 12.41 -8.25 -16.62
C LYS A 41 11.07 -7.71 -16.12
N ALA A 42 11.01 -7.13 -14.95
CA ALA A 42 9.80 -6.52 -14.42
C ALA A 42 9.23 -5.41 -15.32
N LEU A 43 10.11 -4.61 -15.94
CA LEU A 43 9.72 -3.52 -16.85
C LEU A 43 9.36 -3.99 -18.27
N ILE A 44 10.09 -4.96 -18.83
CA ILE A 44 10.01 -5.32 -20.26
C ILE A 44 9.08 -6.51 -20.49
N GLU A 45 9.13 -7.53 -19.65
CA GLU A 45 8.27 -8.71 -19.73
C GLU A 45 6.83 -8.38 -19.31
N GLY A 46 6.65 -7.33 -18.54
CA GLY A 46 5.34 -6.86 -18.13
C GLY A 46 4.65 -6.01 -19.20
N LYS A 47 3.97 -6.63 -20.18
CA LYS A 47 2.91 -5.92 -20.94
C LYS A 47 2.04 -5.07 -20.01
N ASN A 48 1.84 -5.53 -18.79
CA ASN A 48 1.09 -4.93 -17.71
C ASN A 48 1.64 -3.56 -17.26
N PHE A 49 2.93 -3.33 -17.31
CA PHE A 49 3.52 -2.04 -16.95
C PHE A 49 3.03 -0.91 -17.87
N ASN A 50 3.07 -1.14 -19.17
CA ASN A 50 2.58 -0.15 -20.16
C ASN A 50 1.06 0.01 -20.05
N ILE A 51 0.32 -1.11 -19.87
CA ILE A 51 -1.14 -1.08 -19.68
C ILE A 51 -1.49 -0.23 -18.46
N PHE A 52 -0.79 -0.39 -17.32
CA PHE A 52 -1.05 0.42 -16.13
C PHE A 52 -0.75 1.91 -16.37
N TYR A 53 0.37 2.23 -17.04
CA TYR A 53 0.68 3.63 -17.37
C TYR A 53 -0.43 4.27 -18.23
N ASP A 54 -0.95 3.54 -19.22
CA ASP A 54 -2.01 4.00 -20.10
C ASP A 54 -3.37 4.15 -19.39
N MET A 55 -3.56 3.44 -18.27
CA MET A 55 -4.75 3.61 -17.41
C MET A 55 -4.73 4.93 -16.63
N LEU A 56 -3.56 5.52 -16.40
CA LEU A 56 -3.43 6.76 -15.65
C LEU A 56 -3.94 7.93 -16.51
N LYS A 57 -5.03 8.56 -16.09
CA LYS A 57 -5.68 9.64 -16.84
C LYS A 57 -4.99 10.98 -16.63
N GLU A 58 -4.59 11.27 -15.38
CA GLU A 58 -4.04 12.56 -15.01
C GLU A 58 -2.53 12.63 -15.29
N GLU A 59 -2.08 13.75 -15.83
CA GLU A 59 -0.65 14.04 -16.02
C GLU A 59 0.15 13.97 -14.70
N TYR A 60 -0.47 14.37 -13.60
CA TYR A 60 0.14 14.24 -12.27
C TYR A 60 0.44 12.77 -11.93
N SER A 61 -0.53 11.89 -12.14
CA SER A 61 -0.40 10.44 -11.87
C SER A 61 0.68 9.80 -12.75
N LYS A 62 0.75 10.18 -14.02
CA LYS A 62 1.81 9.72 -14.94
C LYS A 62 3.20 10.18 -14.49
N LYS A 63 3.35 11.45 -14.13
CA LYS A 63 4.61 12.00 -13.61
C LYS A 63 5.02 11.35 -12.28
N LEU A 64 4.06 11.06 -11.41
CA LEU A 64 4.30 10.36 -10.14
C LEU A 64 4.76 8.91 -10.39
N PHE A 65 4.09 8.20 -11.29
CA PHE A 65 4.48 6.87 -11.74
C PHE A 65 5.93 6.84 -12.23
N GLU A 66 6.32 7.75 -13.15
CA GLU A 66 7.68 7.82 -13.64
C GLU A 66 8.71 8.10 -12.53
N LYS A 67 8.35 8.92 -11.54
CA LYS A 67 9.22 9.19 -10.38
C LYS A 67 9.40 7.96 -9.52
N ILE A 68 8.32 7.23 -9.22
CA ILE A 68 8.36 6.00 -8.42
C ILE A 68 9.23 4.96 -9.11
N VAL A 69 9.04 4.75 -10.40
CA VAL A 69 9.85 3.79 -11.19
C VAL A 69 11.32 4.15 -11.15
N ARG A 70 11.67 5.42 -11.39
CA ARG A 70 13.05 5.88 -11.31
C ARG A 70 13.65 5.73 -9.91
N TYR A 71 12.88 6.01 -8.88
CA TYR A 71 13.31 5.82 -7.51
C TYR A 71 13.60 4.35 -7.20
N ARG A 72 12.68 3.44 -7.55
CA ARG A 72 12.86 2.00 -7.35
C ARG A 72 14.03 1.44 -8.16
N TYR A 73 14.19 1.88 -9.40
CA TYR A 73 15.36 1.54 -10.21
C TYR A 73 16.65 1.95 -9.52
N MET A 74 16.72 3.16 -8.97
CA MET A 74 17.90 3.63 -8.25
C MET A 74 18.16 2.81 -6.98
N LEU A 75 17.13 2.41 -6.25
CA LEU A 75 17.27 1.54 -5.07
C LEU A 75 17.80 0.15 -5.42
N ALA A 76 17.43 -0.40 -6.58
CA ALA A 76 17.91 -1.71 -7.04
C ALA A 76 19.42 -1.74 -7.26
N PHE A 77 20.04 -0.60 -7.61
CA PHE A 77 21.48 -0.46 -7.79
C PHE A 77 22.24 -0.06 -6.52
N TYR A 78 21.52 0.19 -5.43
CA TYR A 78 22.10 0.48 -4.13
C TYR A 78 21.68 -0.58 -3.13
N PRO A 79 22.43 -1.68 -2.99
CA PRO A 79 22.22 -2.60 -1.89
C PRO A 79 22.26 -1.86 -0.55
N ASN A 80 21.46 -2.29 0.39
CA ASN A 80 21.30 -1.63 1.70
C ASN A 80 22.62 -1.42 2.47
N SER A 81 23.69 -2.15 2.12
CA SER A 81 25.02 -2.04 2.70
C SER A 81 25.84 -0.81 2.27
N PHE A 82 25.43 -0.10 1.20
CA PHE A 82 26.21 1.01 0.64
C PHE A 82 25.55 2.37 0.75
N ILE A 83 24.31 2.46 1.22
CA ILE A 83 23.58 3.74 1.31
C ILE A 83 23.30 4.03 2.79
N ASP A 84 23.92 5.10 3.30
CA ASP A 84 23.53 5.63 4.58
C ASP A 84 22.10 6.24 4.52
N ASN A 85 21.49 6.44 5.69
CA ASN A 85 20.15 6.99 5.77
C ASN A 85 20.02 8.38 5.12
N LYS A 86 21.10 9.17 5.10
CA LYS A 86 21.15 10.50 4.47
C LYS A 86 21.10 10.38 2.96
N GLN A 87 21.79 9.38 2.37
CA GLN A 87 21.76 9.11 0.93
C GLN A 87 20.39 8.56 0.50
N LYS A 88 19.77 7.65 1.29
CA LYS A 88 18.39 7.19 1.05
C LYS A 88 17.40 8.36 1.03
N ILE A 89 17.50 9.25 2.01
CA ILE A 89 16.70 10.47 2.08
C ILE A 89 16.95 11.34 0.84
N ASN A 90 18.18 11.60 0.46
CA ASN A 90 18.51 12.40 -0.71
C ASN A 90 17.99 11.79 -2.03
N LEU A 91 18.01 10.47 -2.17
CA LEU A 91 17.44 9.79 -3.33
C LEU A 91 15.91 9.91 -3.36
N SER A 92 15.25 9.71 -2.21
CA SER A 92 13.79 9.86 -2.11
C SER A 92 13.33 11.31 -2.33
N ILE A 93 14.16 12.32 -1.98
CA ILE A 93 13.90 13.73 -2.31
C ILE A 93 14.02 13.99 -3.80
N LYS A 94 15.10 13.54 -4.38
CA LYS A 94 15.48 13.92 -5.75
C LYS A 94 14.67 13.16 -6.80
N TYR A 95 14.33 11.90 -6.54
CA TYR A 95 13.66 11.02 -7.48
C TYR A 95 12.28 10.54 -6.99
N GLY A 96 12.00 10.69 -5.71
CA GLY A 96 10.71 10.41 -5.11
C GLY A 96 9.75 11.60 -5.17
N SER A 97 8.53 11.38 -4.74
CA SER A 97 7.49 12.41 -4.63
C SER A 97 7.66 13.31 -3.38
N LEU A 98 8.70 13.10 -2.58
CA LEU A 98 8.90 13.80 -1.32
C LEU A 98 9.43 15.21 -1.53
N ASN A 99 8.56 16.19 -1.30
CA ASN A 99 8.98 17.56 -1.04
C ASN A 99 9.42 17.63 0.43
N ILE A 100 10.74 17.54 0.70
CA ILE A 100 11.28 17.49 2.06
C ILE A 100 10.88 18.67 2.92
N PHE A 101 10.85 19.86 2.36
CA PHE A 101 10.48 21.04 3.15
C PHE A 101 9.04 20.90 3.66
N HIS A 102 8.13 20.49 2.79
CA HIS A 102 6.75 20.25 3.17
C HIS A 102 6.58 19.06 4.12
N TRP A 103 7.35 18.00 3.91
CA TRP A 103 7.38 16.82 4.77
C TRP A 103 7.97 17.14 6.14
N GLY A 104 9.09 17.89 6.19
CA GLY A 104 9.73 18.33 7.43
C GLY A 104 8.81 19.23 8.25
N LEU A 105 8.14 20.20 7.62
CA LEU A 105 7.18 21.07 8.29
C LEU A 105 5.99 20.29 8.84
N LYS A 106 5.40 19.38 8.04
CA LYS A 106 4.32 18.49 8.50
C LYS A 106 4.75 17.62 9.67
N ARG A 107 5.98 17.10 9.67
CA ARG A 107 6.51 16.28 10.75
C ARG A 107 6.66 17.09 12.04
N ILE A 108 7.14 18.33 11.94
CA ILE A 108 7.24 19.25 13.09
C ILE A 108 5.85 19.55 13.65
N LEU A 109 4.91 19.95 12.80
CA LEU A 109 3.53 20.24 13.21
C LEU A 109 2.84 19.02 13.83
N PHE A 110 3.07 17.83 13.29
CA PHE A 110 2.56 16.58 13.83
C PHE A 110 3.15 16.30 15.21
N TYR A 111 4.45 16.52 15.42
CA TYR A 111 5.12 16.29 16.69
C TYR A 111 4.49 17.12 17.82
N PHE A 112 4.12 18.38 17.57
CA PHE A 112 3.39 19.21 18.54
C PHE A 112 1.97 18.73 18.85
N GLN A 113 1.40 17.89 18.00
CA GLN A 113 0.05 17.34 18.18
C GLN A 113 0.06 15.88 18.65
N LYS A 114 1.24 15.28 18.85
CA LYS A 114 1.40 13.86 19.15
C LYS A 114 0.59 13.39 20.37
N SER A 115 0.48 14.23 21.40
CA SER A 115 -0.28 13.91 22.62
C SER A 115 -1.78 13.68 22.40
N LYS A 116 -2.30 14.01 21.20
CA LYS A 116 -3.69 13.78 20.82
C LYS A 116 -3.95 12.37 20.27
N TYR A 117 -2.89 11.60 20.00
CA TYR A 117 -2.96 10.30 19.36
C TYR A 117 -2.61 9.16 20.32
N PRO A 118 -3.03 7.92 20.02
CA PRO A 118 -2.71 6.75 20.82
C PRO A 118 -1.20 6.56 21.00
N ASN A 119 -0.76 6.41 22.26
CA ASN A 119 0.65 6.15 22.57
C ASN A 119 1.07 4.70 22.27
N GLU A 120 0.09 3.80 22.10
CA GLU A 120 0.26 2.39 21.80
C GLU A 120 0.66 2.16 20.34
N ILE A 121 0.47 3.17 19.48
CA ILE A 121 0.79 3.13 18.05
C ILE A 121 2.12 3.84 17.81
N GLU A 122 2.90 3.26 16.93
CA GLU A 122 4.21 3.80 16.54
C GLU A 122 4.07 5.18 15.88
N ASN A 123 4.90 6.12 16.31
CA ASN A 123 4.83 7.51 15.87
C ASN A 123 4.97 7.71 14.37
N PHE A 124 5.72 6.83 13.70
CA PHE A 124 5.89 6.93 12.26
C PHE A 124 4.59 6.55 11.52
N LEU A 125 3.85 5.52 11.99
CA LEU A 125 2.54 5.14 11.43
C LEU A 125 1.53 6.29 11.60
N LEU A 126 1.43 6.82 12.80
CA LEU A 126 0.57 7.99 13.07
C LEU A 126 0.91 9.18 12.17
N PHE A 127 2.21 9.42 11.91
CA PHE A 127 2.62 10.49 11.02
C PHE A 127 2.19 10.24 9.56
N TYR A 128 2.34 9.02 9.04
CA TYR A 128 1.88 8.68 7.68
C TYR A 128 0.37 8.85 7.55
N ILE A 129 -0.37 8.41 8.54
CA ILE A 129 -1.83 8.40 8.50
C ILE A 129 -2.42 9.79 8.74
N PHE A 130 -2.02 10.48 9.81
CA PHE A 130 -2.58 11.78 10.19
C PHE A 130 -1.83 12.97 9.58
N GLY A 131 -0.50 12.92 9.56
CA GLY A 131 0.35 13.98 9.01
C GLY A 131 0.31 14.04 7.49
N LEU A 132 0.46 12.91 6.83
CA LEU A 132 0.45 12.82 5.36
C LEU A 132 -0.92 12.51 4.78
N LYS A 133 -1.90 12.07 5.59
CA LYS A 133 -3.26 11.70 5.19
C LYS A 133 -3.28 10.61 4.11
N GLN A 134 -2.45 9.58 4.29
CA GLN A 134 -2.22 8.52 3.32
C GLN A 134 -3.52 7.89 2.80
N TYR A 135 -4.52 7.70 3.65
CA TYR A 135 -5.79 7.04 3.31
C TYR A 135 -6.97 8.01 3.13
N ASN A 136 -6.71 9.31 2.96
CA ASN A 136 -7.77 10.29 2.70
C ASN A 136 -7.19 11.49 1.93
N VAL A 137 -7.02 11.33 0.63
CA VAL A 137 -6.39 12.33 -0.23
C VAL A 137 -7.45 13.26 -0.80
N LYS A 138 -7.39 14.54 -0.40
CA LYS A 138 -8.34 15.56 -0.83
C LYS A 138 -8.46 15.63 -2.36
N ASN A 139 -9.70 15.72 -2.85
CA ASN A 139 -10.07 15.77 -4.27
C ASN A 139 -9.71 14.52 -5.11
N ILE A 140 -9.21 13.45 -4.49
CA ILE A 140 -8.93 12.19 -5.18
C ILE A 140 -9.85 11.11 -4.61
N PHE A 141 -9.73 10.85 -3.30
CA PHE A 141 -10.65 9.99 -2.57
C PHE A 141 -10.76 10.49 -1.14
N GLU A 142 -11.98 10.75 -0.73
CA GLU A 142 -12.28 11.20 0.62
C GLU A 142 -13.34 10.27 1.23
N VAL A 143 -13.07 9.85 2.46
CA VAL A 143 -13.99 9.00 3.21
C VAL A 143 -15.15 9.84 3.71
N LYS A 144 -16.38 9.44 3.41
CA LYS A 144 -17.62 10.09 3.87
C LYS A 144 -17.88 9.78 5.34
N GLU A 145 -18.55 10.70 6.05
CA GLU A 145 -18.80 10.52 7.49
C GLU A 145 -19.64 9.29 7.83
N ASP A 146 -20.59 8.92 6.98
CA ASP A 146 -21.52 7.79 7.15
C ASP A 146 -21.09 6.53 6.39
N ALA A 147 -19.84 6.46 5.99
CA ALA A 147 -19.32 5.36 5.18
C ALA A 147 -19.32 4.03 5.92
N THR A 148 -19.52 2.94 5.18
CA THR A 148 -19.15 1.60 5.61
C THR A 148 -17.74 1.32 5.08
N ILE A 149 -16.80 1.07 5.99
CA ILE A 149 -15.37 0.95 5.72
C ILE A 149 -14.90 -0.46 6.09
N PHE A 150 -14.15 -1.08 5.18
CA PHE A 150 -13.36 -2.26 5.47
C PHE A 150 -11.90 -1.85 5.63
N ASP A 151 -11.37 -1.96 6.84
CA ASP A 151 -9.98 -1.70 7.20
C ASP A 151 -9.26 -3.05 7.32
N ILE A 152 -8.64 -3.49 6.22
CA ILE A 152 -8.02 -4.81 6.10
C ILE A 152 -6.53 -4.68 6.37
N GLY A 153 -6.02 -5.44 7.35
CA GLY A 153 -4.72 -5.22 7.96
C GLY A 153 -4.77 -4.02 8.90
N ALA A 154 -5.66 -4.06 9.88
CA ALA A 154 -5.87 -2.95 10.82
C ALA A 154 -4.73 -2.82 11.85
N TRP A 155 -3.80 -3.79 11.89
CA TRP A 155 -2.66 -3.82 12.79
C TRP A 155 -3.09 -3.51 14.23
N LYS A 156 -2.42 -2.60 14.88
CA LYS A 156 -2.72 -2.14 16.24
C LYS A 156 -3.88 -1.13 16.32
N GLY A 157 -4.61 -0.90 15.21
CA GLY A 157 -5.77 -0.01 15.17
C GLY A 157 -5.48 1.44 14.80
N ASP A 158 -4.33 1.72 14.20
CA ASP A 158 -3.91 3.04 13.72
C ASP A 158 -4.86 3.62 12.66
N THR A 159 -5.20 2.81 11.65
CA THR A 159 -6.16 3.19 10.60
C THR A 159 -7.60 3.17 11.10
N ALA A 160 -7.99 2.19 11.92
CA ALA A 160 -9.32 2.15 12.54
C ALA A 160 -9.59 3.39 13.40
N TYR A 161 -8.61 3.81 14.23
CA TYR A 161 -8.68 5.05 14.99
C TYR A 161 -8.80 6.27 14.08
N PHE A 162 -7.97 6.33 13.01
CA PHE A 162 -8.02 7.42 12.04
C PHE A 162 -9.40 7.55 11.40
N PHE A 163 -9.94 6.47 10.84
CA PHE A 163 -11.24 6.50 10.17
C PHE A 163 -12.37 6.85 11.14
N SER A 164 -12.36 6.31 12.36
CA SER A 164 -13.35 6.64 13.37
C SER A 164 -13.36 8.14 13.68
N LYS A 165 -12.19 8.75 13.92
CA LYS A 165 -12.09 10.19 14.21
C LYS A 165 -12.37 11.04 12.99
N LYS A 166 -11.91 10.65 11.79
CA LYS A 166 -12.16 11.36 10.53
C LYS A 166 -13.66 11.44 10.21
N CYS A 167 -14.39 10.39 10.51
CA CYS A 167 -15.83 10.28 10.26
C CYS A 167 -16.68 10.68 11.48
N SER A 168 -16.13 11.39 12.45
CA SER A 168 -16.87 11.87 13.65
C SER A 168 -17.61 10.75 14.39
N ASN A 169 -17.06 9.52 14.38
CA ASN A 169 -17.64 8.28 14.89
C ASN A 169 -19.00 7.87 14.24
N LYS A 170 -19.31 8.36 13.03
CA LYS A 170 -20.56 8.03 12.31
C LYS A 170 -20.40 6.88 11.32
N ALA A 171 -19.17 6.66 10.76
CA ALA A 171 -18.90 5.55 9.88
C ALA A 171 -19.06 4.21 10.60
N ARG A 172 -19.42 3.16 9.86
CA ARG A 172 -19.33 1.76 10.33
C ARG A 172 -18.01 1.16 9.82
N ILE A 173 -17.12 0.80 10.72
CA ILE A 173 -15.77 0.35 10.38
C ILE A 173 -15.61 -1.11 10.78
N TYR A 174 -15.35 -2.00 9.82
CA TYR A 174 -14.95 -3.37 10.06
C TYR A 174 -13.43 -3.45 9.97
N ALA A 175 -12.77 -3.66 11.11
CA ALA A 175 -11.32 -3.71 11.21
C ALA A 175 -10.85 -5.18 11.32
N PHE A 176 -10.17 -5.66 10.28
CA PHE A 176 -9.69 -7.04 10.17
C PHE A 176 -8.20 -7.09 10.50
N GLU A 177 -7.84 -7.89 11.51
CA GLU A 177 -6.46 -8.14 11.91
C GLU A 177 -6.29 -9.60 12.33
N PRO A 178 -5.54 -10.41 11.55
CA PRO A 178 -5.35 -11.81 11.89
C PRO A 178 -4.30 -12.06 12.98
N ASP A 179 -3.36 -11.12 13.22
CA ASP A 179 -2.35 -11.28 14.26
C ASP A 179 -2.96 -11.09 15.64
N ASP A 180 -2.84 -12.10 16.52
CA ASP A 180 -3.50 -12.09 17.83
C ASP A 180 -2.93 -11.01 18.75
N TYR A 181 -1.65 -10.74 18.69
CA TYR A 181 -1.03 -9.68 19.51
C TYR A 181 -1.45 -8.30 19.04
N ALA A 182 -1.38 -8.05 17.74
CA ALA A 182 -1.81 -6.78 17.16
C ALA A 182 -3.30 -6.56 17.42
N PHE A 183 -4.12 -7.61 17.27
CA PHE A 183 -5.55 -7.57 17.54
C PHE A 183 -5.88 -7.22 19.01
N GLN A 184 -5.14 -7.76 19.99
CA GLN A 184 -5.31 -7.38 21.40
C GLN A 184 -5.02 -5.90 21.64
N ILE A 185 -4.07 -5.33 20.93
CA ILE A 185 -3.76 -3.88 21.04
C ILE A 185 -4.87 -3.07 20.37
N LEU A 186 -5.36 -3.51 19.20
CA LEU A 186 -6.52 -2.90 18.53
C LEU A 186 -7.74 -2.84 19.46
N GLU A 187 -8.06 -3.94 20.17
CA GLU A 187 -9.16 -3.96 21.14
C GLU A 187 -8.93 -2.98 22.29
N LYS A 188 -7.73 -2.92 22.87
CA LYS A 188 -7.37 -1.94 23.90
C LYS A 188 -7.54 -0.50 23.43
N ILE A 189 -7.12 -0.20 22.20
CA ILE A 189 -7.30 1.13 21.60
C ILE A 189 -8.78 1.44 21.41
N LYS A 190 -9.55 0.49 20.89
CA LYS A 190 -10.99 0.63 20.70
C LYS A 190 -11.70 0.97 22.02
N GLU A 191 -11.42 0.23 23.09
CA GLU A 191 -11.99 0.48 24.42
C GLU A 191 -11.55 1.83 24.98
N LYS A 192 -10.22 2.09 25.05
CA LYS A 192 -9.64 3.30 25.62
C LYS A 192 -10.16 4.57 24.95
N TYR A 193 -10.28 4.57 23.64
CA TYR A 193 -10.69 5.74 22.86
C TYR A 193 -12.20 5.74 22.51
N LYS A 194 -12.97 4.78 23.04
CA LYS A 194 -14.42 4.64 22.88
C LYS A 194 -14.83 4.64 21.40
N LEU A 195 -14.17 3.79 20.60
CA LEU A 195 -14.44 3.67 19.17
C LEU A 195 -15.66 2.76 18.94
N ASN A 196 -16.84 3.18 19.37
CA ASN A 196 -18.07 2.38 19.35
C ASN A 196 -18.55 2.05 17.93
N ASN A 197 -18.05 2.75 16.93
CA ASN A 197 -18.35 2.54 15.51
C ASN A 197 -17.35 1.59 14.83
N VAL A 198 -16.38 1.03 15.56
CA VAL A 198 -15.39 0.05 15.06
C VAL A 198 -15.79 -1.35 15.49
N ILE A 199 -15.97 -2.23 14.52
CA ILE A 199 -16.26 -3.66 14.69
C ILE A 199 -14.98 -4.42 14.34
N THR A 200 -14.29 -4.90 15.33
CA THR A 200 -13.02 -5.60 15.19
C THR A 200 -13.25 -7.08 14.86
N LYS A 201 -12.40 -7.64 14.00
CA LYS A 201 -12.47 -9.03 13.54
C LYS A 201 -11.08 -9.66 13.52
N ASN A 202 -10.82 -10.61 14.41
CA ASN A 202 -9.61 -11.43 14.35
C ASN A 202 -9.78 -12.55 13.30
N ILE A 203 -9.74 -12.16 12.02
CA ILE A 203 -10.02 -13.04 10.87
C ILE A 203 -8.91 -12.89 9.85
N LEU A 204 -8.42 -14.02 9.35
CA LEU A 204 -7.53 -14.06 8.19
C LEU A 204 -8.37 -14.06 6.92
N LEU A 205 -8.15 -13.07 6.06
CA LEU A 205 -8.80 -12.98 4.76
C LEU A 205 -7.92 -13.57 3.65
N SER A 206 -8.53 -14.24 2.66
CA SER A 206 -7.83 -14.85 1.54
C SER A 206 -8.76 -15.01 0.32
N ASN A 207 -8.30 -15.73 -0.70
CA ASN A 207 -9.07 -16.04 -1.91
C ASN A 207 -10.03 -17.24 -1.77
N ALA A 208 -9.90 -18.02 -0.71
CA ALA A 208 -10.74 -19.19 -0.45
C ALA A 208 -10.83 -19.48 1.05
N GLU A 209 -11.85 -20.27 1.41
CA GLU A 209 -11.96 -20.86 2.74
C GLU A 209 -10.97 -22.03 2.86
N LYS A 210 -9.92 -21.84 3.63
CA LYS A 210 -8.85 -22.83 3.81
C LYS A 210 -8.03 -22.55 5.06
N GLU A 211 -7.38 -23.56 5.57
CA GLU A 211 -6.36 -23.42 6.59
C GLU A 211 -5.06 -22.91 5.93
N ILE A 212 -4.47 -21.88 6.53
CA ILE A 212 -3.23 -21.25 6.05
C ILE A 212 -2.23 -21.19 7.21
N ASP A 213 -0.97 -21.44 6.89
CA ASP A 213 0.14 -21.19 7.80
C ASP A 213 0.36 -19.67 7.89
N PHE A 214 -0.05 -19.11 9.03
CA PHE A 214 0.07 -17.68 9.31
C PHE A 214 1.36 -17.38 10.07
N ILE A 215 2.15 -16.45 9.53
CA ILE A 215 3.37 -15.95 10.14
C ILE A 215 3.11 -14.53 10.62
N SER A 216 3.23 -14.31 11.93
CA SER A 216 3.13 -12.98 12.53
C SER A 216 4.28 -12.08 12.05
N MET A 217 4.02 -10.78 11.94
CA MET A 217 5.05 -9.75 11.72
C MET A 217 5.91 -9.51 12.97
N ILE A 218 5.55 -10.12 14.10
CA ILE A 218 6.29 -10.00 15.35
C ILE A 218 7.41 -11.03 15.37
N GLU A 219 8.63 -10.55 15.57
CA GLU A 219 9.82 -11.39 15.62
C GLU A 219 9.67 -12.51 16.68
N ASN A 220 10.19 -13.69 16.36
CA ASN A 220 10.19 -14.89 17.21
C ASN A 220 8.80 -15.46 17.51
N THR A 221 7.77 -15.11 16.75
CA THR A 221 6.45 -15.72 16.87
C THR A 221 6.40 -17.01 16.03
N PRO A 222 5.92 -18.14 16.58
CA PRO A 222 5.79 -19.37 15.81
C PRO A 222 4.76 -19.22 14.71
N THR A 223 4.96 -19.94 13.62
CA THR A 223 3.94 -20.11 12.59
C THR A 223 2.75 -20.86 13.20
N ILE A 224 1.56 -20.32 12.99
CA ILE A 224 0.31 -20.92 13.47
C ILE A 224 -0.65 -21.16 12.31
N LYS A 225 -1.51 -22.15 12.44
CA LYS A 225 -2.57 -22.40 11.46
C LYS A 225 -3.78 -21.55 11.76
N LYS A 226 -4.27 -20.82 10.76
CA LYS A 226 -5.49 -20.04 10.85
C LYS A 226 -6.45 -20.36 9.70
N ASN A 227 -7.73 -20.45 10.02
CA ASN A 227 -8.77 -20.56 9.00
C ASN A 227 -8.99 -19.21 8.33
N ALA A 228 -8.80 -19.19 7.03
CA ALA A 228 -9.07 -18.02 6.20
C ALA A 228 -10.48 -18.10 5.62
N ILE A 229 -11.08 -16.91 5.41
CA ILE A 229 -12.34 -16.76 4.66
C ILE A 229 -12.17 -15.72 3.56
N THR A 230 -13.14 -15.65 2.65
CA THR A 230 -13.16 -14.61 1.62
C THR A 230 -13.94 -13.38 2.11
N ILE A 231 -13.64 -12.22 1.53
CA ILE A 231 -14.46 -11.01 1.77
C ILE A 231 -15.90 -11.24 1.30
N ASP A 232 -16.07 -11.91 0.15
CA ASP A 232 -17.39 -12.21 -0.41
C ASP A 232 -18.24 -13.03 0.57
N LYS A 233 -17.65 -14.04 1.23
CA LYS A 233 -18.32 -14.84 2.26
C LYS A 233 -18.62 -14.01 3.51
N PHE A 234 -17.65 -13.24 4.00
CA PHE A 234 -17.86 -12.38 5.17
C PHE A 234 -19.03 -11.41 4.97
N VAL A 235 -19.12 -10.80 3.79
CA VAL A 235 -20.21 -9.89 3.40
C VAL A 235 -21.56 -10.60 3.42
N GLU A 236 -21.63 -11.80 2.87
CA GLU A 236 -22.84 -12.62 2.81
C GLU A 236 -23.30 -13.04 4.21
N GLU A 237 -22.42 -13.62 5.03
CA GLU A 237 -22.74 -14.10 6.37
C GLU A 237 -23.15 -13.00 7.35
N ASN A 238 -22.61 -11.79 7.18
CA ASN A 238 -22.93 -10.64 8.04
C ASN A 238 -24.00 -9.71 7.45
N ASN A 239 -24.67 -10.11 6.34
CA ASN A 239 -25.72 -9.34 5.67
C ASN A 239 -25.33 -7.88 5.42
N ILE A 240 -24.10 -7.64 4.89
CA ILE A 240 -23.60 -6.31 4.64
C ILE A 240 -24.21 -5.77 3.35
N GLU A 241 -24.95 -4.70 3.46
CA GLU A 241 -25.69 -4.11 2.36
C GLU A 241 -24.95 -2.98 1.64
N LYS A 242 -23.90 -2.43 2.27
CA LYS A 242 -23.14 -1.28 1.75
C LYS A 242 -21.68 -1.38 2.13
N ILE A 243 -20.78 -1.09 1.18
CA ILE A 243 -19.35 -0.86 1.42
C ILE A 243 -18.94 0.32 0.54
N ASP A 244 -18.52 1.42 1.16
CA ASP A 244 -18.11 2.64 0.47
C ASP A 244 -16.59 2.70 0.26
N TYR A 245 -15.84 2.06 1.15
CA TYR A 245 -14.39 2.19 1.18
C TYR A 245 -13.72 0.90 1.66
N ILE A 246 -12.66 0.49 0.99
CA ILE A 246 -11.79 -0.62 1.42
C ILE A 246 -10.34 -0.09 1.46
N LYS A 247 -9.75 -0.09 2.66
CA LYS A 247 -8.29 0.01 2.83
C LYS A 247 -7.73 -1.40 2.93
N MET A 248 -6.60 -1.64 2.28
CA MET A 248 -5.91 -2.93 2.34
C MET A 248 -4.39 -2.71 2.39
N ASP A 249 -3.77 -3.21 3.46
CA ASP A 249 -2.33 -3.18 3.68
C ASP A 249 -1.98 -4.43 4.51
N VAL A 250 -1.60 -5.52 3.85
CA VAL A 250 -1.58 -6.88 4.38
C VAL A 250 -0.30 -7.65 4.00
N GLU A 251 0.77 -6.90 3.79
CA GLU A 251 2.14 -7.43 3.66
C GLU A 251 2.29 -8.51 2.59
N GLY A 252 1.65 -8.30 1.42
CA GLY A 252 1.78 -9.15 0.23
C GLY A 252 0.61 -10.12 -0.02
N ALA A 253 -0.42 -10.13 0.83
CA ALA A 253 -1.63 -10.93 0.60
C ALA A 253 -2.71 -10.19 -0.23
N GLU A 254 -2.45 -8.95 -0.65
CA GLU A 254 -3.42 -8.07 -1.31
C GLU A 254 -4.09 -8.74 -2.50
N ARG A 255 -3.31 -9.39 -3.37
CA ARG A 255 -3.82 -10.05 -4.56
C ARG A 255 -4.79 -11.18 -4.22
N ASN A 256 -4.42 -12.05 -3.27
CA ASN A 256 -5.26 -13.16 -2.83
C ASN A 256 -6.58 -12.65 -2.23
N ILE A 257 -6.52 -11.63 -1.38
CA ILE A 257 -7.72 -11.08 -0.74
C ILE A 257 -8.63 -10.42 -1.77
N LEU A 258 -8.08 -9.73 -2.77
CA LEU A 258 -8.86 -9.15 -3.86
C LEU A 258 -9.57 -10.22 -4.71
N GLU A 259 -8.94 -11.36 -4.94
CA GLU A 259 -9.58 -12.52 -5.60
C GLU A 259 -10.79 -13.03 -4.81
N GLY A 260 -10.71 -13.02 -3.48
CA GLY A 260 -11.82 -13.35 -2.58
C GLY A 260 -12.85 -12.24 -2.39
N ALA A 261 -12.72 -11.11 -3.09
CA ALA A 261 -13.59 -9.94 -2.98
C ALA A 261 -14.31 -9.57 -4.29
N ILE A 262 -14.19 -10.38 -5.32
CA ILE A 262 -14.65 -10.03 -6.68
C ILE A 262 -16.14 -9.68 -6.72
N ARG A 263 -17.02 -10.49 -6.10
CA ARG A 263 -18.47 -10.23 -6.04
C ARG A 263 -18.76 -8.95 -5.28
N THR A 264 -18.10 -8.76 -4.15
CA THR A 264 -18.23 -7.59 -3.28
C THR A 264 -17.84 -6.31 -4.02
N ILE A 265 -16.67 -6.30 -4.69
CA ILE A 265 -16.16 -5.14 -5.43
C ILE A 265 -17.11 -4.81 -6.59
N LYS A 266 -17.56 -5.80 -7.35
CA LYS A 266 -18.54 -5.60 -8.45
C LYS A 266 -19.86 -5.02 -7.96
N LYS A 267 -20.36 -5.54 -6.84
CA LYS A 267 -21.67 -5.15 -6.29
C LYS A 267 -21.65 -3.72 -5.73
N PHE A 268 -20.67 -3.38 -4.90
CA PHE A 268 -20.67 -2.14 -4.15
C PHE A 268 -19.82 -1.04 -4.79
N LYS A 269 -18.87 -1.37 -5.64
CA LYS A 269 -17.93 -0.44 -6.31
C LYS A 269 -17.27 0.53 -5.31
N PRO A 270 -16.69 0.03 -4.21
CA PRO A 270 -16.12 0.89 -3.18
C PRO A 270 -14.92 1.66 -3.71
N SER A 271 -14.59 2.77 -3.07
CA SER A 271 -13.26 3.36 -3.22
C SER A 271 -12.21 2.45 -2.61
N LEU A 272 -11.10 2.24 -3.32
CA LEU A 272 -10.04 1.30 -2.94
C LEU A 272 -8.74 2.05 -2.61
N ALA A 273 -8.20 1.83 -1.42
CA ALA A 273 -6.87 2.27 -1.00
C ALA A 273 -6.02 1.05 -0.64
N ILE A 274 -5.26 0.57 -1.60
CA ILE A 274 -4.54 -0.71 -1.52
C ILE A 274 -3.04 -0.47 -1.56
N ALA A 275 -2.30 -1.10 -0.64
CA ALA A 275 -0.85 -1.18 -0.71
C ALA A 275 -0.44 -1.98 -1.95
N ILE A 276 0.47 -1.42 -2.74
CA ILE A 276 0.97 -2.03 -3.98
C ILE A 276 2.49 -2.07 -4.00
N TYR A 277 3.09 -2.27 -2.82
CA TYR A 277 4.53 -2.19 -2.65
C TYR A 277 5.15 -3.44 -1.99
N HIS A 278 4.37 -4.50 -1.75
CA HIS A 278 4.85 -5.71 -1.07
C HIS A 278 5.28 -6.83 -2.02
N GLY A 279 4.66 -6.96 -3.18
CA GLY A 279 4.84 -8.13 -4.05
C GLY A 279 6.06 -8.10 -4.95
N GLY A 280 6.68 -9.27 -5.11
CA GLY A 280 7.70 -9.57 -6.10
C GLY A 280 9.08 -9.01 -5.83
N LYS A 281 10.04 -9.38 -6.69
CA LYS A 281 11.39 -8.81 -6.66
C LYS A 281 11.33 -7.31 -6.95
N LEU A 282 11.95 -6.51 -6.07
CA LEU A 282 11.96 -5.03 -6.12
C LEU A 282 10.58 -4.38 -5.93
N PHE A 283 9.61 -5.08 -5.35
CA PHE A 283 8.27 -4.56 -5.03
C PHE A 283 7.54 -3.95 -6.26
N MET A 284 7.81 -4.48 -7.46
CA MET A 284 7.25 -3.94 -8.70
C MET A 284 6.06 -4.72 -9.23
N GLU A 285 5.90 -6.01 -8.86
CA GLU A 285 4.85 -6.86 -9.43
C GLU A 285 3.46 -6.38 -9.02
N ASP A 286 3.23 -6.10 -7.75
CA ASP A 286 1.95 -5.58 -7.27
C ASP A 286 1.67 -4.17 -7.77
N PHE A 287 2.71 -3.38 -8.01
CA PHE A 287 2.60 -1.98 -8.45
C PHE A 287 1.79 -1.81 -9.74
N TYR A 288 1.86 -2.78 -10.66
CA TYR A 288 1.09 -2.77 -11.91
C TYR A 288 0.04 -3.88 -12.00
N ASN A 289 0.28 -5.05 -11.39
CA ASN A 289 -0.66 -6.18 -11.50
C ASN A 289 -1.94 -5.95 -10.72
N ILE A 290 -1.89 -5.36 -9.53
CA ILE A 290 -3.09 -5.09 -8.72
C ILE A 290 -4.02 -4.09 -9.42
N PRO A 291 -3.58 -2.90 -9.89
CA PRO A 291 -4.45 -1.99 -10.62
C PRO A 291 -5.08 -2.61 -11.88
N ILE A 292 -4.31 -3.40 -12.63
CA ILE A 292 -4.84 -4.09 -13.83
C ILE A 292 -5.88 -5.13 -13.44
N PHE A 293 -5.62 -5.91 -12.39
CA PHE A 293 -6.59 -6.88 -11.89
C PHE A 293 -7.90 -6.19 -11.52
N ILE A 294 -7.83 -5.10 -10.75
CA ILE A 294 -9.01 -4.33 -10.36
C ILE A 294 -9.77 -3.83 -11.59
N LYS A 295 -9.06 -3.27 -12.58
CA LYS A 295 -9.68 -2.83 -13.84
C LYS A 295 -10.44 -3.96 -14.56
N ASN A 296 -9.92 -5.18 -14.52
CA ASN A 296 -10.54 -6.31 -15.23
C ASN A 296 -11.75 -6.88 -14.48
N ILE A 297 -11.94 -6.55 -13.22
CA ILE A 297 -13.10 -7.02 -12.44
C ILE A 297 -14.21 -5.97 -12.29
N ILE A 298 -13.93 -4.70 -12.54
CA ILE A 298 -14.91 -3.60 -12.52
C ILE A 298 -15.46 -3.36 -13.92
#